data_a4ff48f7dea9e44919e966b2e46aff68
#
_entry.id   a4ff48f7dea9e44919e966b2e46aff68
#
_cell.length_a   1.000
_cell.length_b   1.000
_cell.length_c   1.000
_cell.angle_alpha   90.00
_cell.angle_beta   90.00
_cell.angle_gamma   90.00
#
_symmetry.space_group_name_H-M   'P 1'
#
loop_
_entity.id
_entity.type
_entity.pdbx_description
1 polymer ?
#
loop_
_entity_poly.entity_id
_entity_poly.type
_entity_poly.pdbx_seq_one_letter_code
_entity_poly.pdbx_strand_id
1 'polypeptide(L)'
;MGEFFELVKPRFVPPLDANFRPAVLANRLFQEKVQDSGVGVPLVLGLERADGCVSRFETMVFPDDHPQAAANLSYAERLLKFLLWQRGAWKVYVGGPKHIGNYIQKCYAPGGERAFDFHFMGEEIYEKTFTVVPCAPAEIPLEQERERSLGRHLDGYRIGFDL
;
A
#
# COMPACT_ATOMS: atom_id res chain seq x y z
N MET A 1 -2.98 -15.57 -6.84
CA MET A 1 -2.23 -14.62 -7.69
C MET A 1 -3.25 -13.95 -8.58
N GLY A 2 -3.28 -12.62 -8.67
CA GLY A 2 -4.39 -11.92 -9.33
C GLY A 2 -4.42 -12.15 -10.85
N GLU A 3 -5.61 -12.25 -11.40
CA GLU A 3 -5.90 -12.50 -12.83
C GLU A 3 -5.08 -11.62 -13.78
N PHE A 4 -4.85 -10.34 -13.44
CA PHE A 4 -4.06 -9.42 -14.26
C PHE A 4 -2.57 -9.74 -14.33
N PHE A 5 -2.02 -10.47 -13.35
CA PHE A 5 -0.63 -10.89 -13.40
C PHE A 5 -0.38 -11.93 -14.50
N GLU A 6 -1.33 -12.80 -14.72
CA GLU A 6 -1.23 -13.85 -15.75
C GLU A 6 -1.34 -13.30 -17.17
N LEU A 7 -2.05 -12.17 -17.33
CA LEU A 7 -2.20 -11.50 -18.61
C LEU A 7 -0.96 -10.73 -19.07
N VAL A 8 -0.04 -10.45 -18.14
CA VAL A 8 1.17 -9.68 -18.44
C VAL A 8 2.24 -10.59 -19.05
N LYS A 9 2.62 -10.30 -20.28
CA LYS A 9 3.72 -10.99 -20.98
C LYS A 9 4.87 -10.00 -21.16
N PRO A 10 6.00 -10.14 -20.42
CA PRO A 10 7.15 -9.29 -20.64
C PRO A 10 7.75 -9.54 -22.02
N ARG A 11 8.29 -8.49 -22.65
CA ARG A 11 8.96 -8.60 -23.96
C ARG A 11 10.16 -9.57 -23.92
N PHE A 12 10.87 -9.57 -22.78
CA PHE A 12 11.98 -10.47 -22.53
C PHE A 12 11.67 -11.29 -21.29
N VAL A 13 11.67 -12.60 -21.42
CA VAL A 13 11.45 -13.54 -20.32
C VAL A 13 12.83 -13.92 -19.76
N PRO A 14 13.10 -13.72 -18.46
CA PRO A 14 14.37 -14.12 -17.86
C PRO A 14 14.59 -15.63 -18.00
N PRO A 15 15.76 -16.09 -18.41
CA PRO A 15 16.03 -17.54 -18.55
C PRO A 15 15.88 -18.33 -17.26
N LEU A 16 16.16 -17.68 -16.11
CA LEU A 16 16.11 -18.30 -14.78
C LEU A 16 14.72 -18.24 -14.12
N ASP A 17 13.79 -17.45 -14.67
CA ASP A 17 12.42 -17.32 -14.16
C ASP A 17 11.43 -17.10 -15.31
N ALA A 18 10.98 -18.21 -15.90
CA ALA A 18 10.01 -18.20 -16.99
C ALA A 18 8.63 -17.62 -16.58
N ASN A 19 8.36 -17.58 -15.27
CA ASN A 19 7.11 -17.06 -14.71
C ASN A 19 7.22 -15.59 -14.25
N PHE A 20 8.36 -14.96 -14.44
CA PHE A 20 8.54 -13.55 -14.09
C PHE A 20 7.48 -12.66 -14.75
N ARG A 21 6.82 -11.85 -13.94
CA ARG A 21 5.82 -10.87 -14.38
C ARG A 21 6.10 -9.53 -13.71
N PRO A 22 6.48 -8.49 -14.48
CA PRO A 22 6.73 -7.16 -13.91
C PRO A 22 5.49 -6.57 -13.25
N ALA A 23 5.57 -6.25 -11.97
CA ALA A 23 4.46 -5.66 -11.21
C ALA A 23 3.97 -4.35 -11.83
N VAL A 24 4.88 -3.53 -12.37
CA VAL A 24 4.54 -2.27 -13.03
C VAL A 24 3.61 -2.46 -14.23
N LEU A 25 3.82 -3.51 -15.02
CA LEU A 25 2.96 -3.80 -16.17
C LEU A 25 1.58 -4.29 -15.73
N ALA A 26 1.52 -5.13 -14.69
CA ALA A 26 0.27 -5.59 -14.13
C ALA A 26 -0.54 -4.44 -13.52
N ASN A 27 0.11 -3.53 -12.80
CA ASN A 27 -0.54 -2.35 -12.22
C ASN A 27 -1.06 -1.42 -13.33
N ARG A 28 -0.28 -1.21 -14.40
CA ARG A 28 -0.71 -0.39 -15.54
C ARG A 28 -1.94 -1.00 -16.21
N LEU A 29 -1.90 -2.30 -16.54
CA LEU A 29 -3.03 -3.00 -17.14
C LEU A 29 -4.28 -2.92 -16.26
N PHE A 30 -4.12 -3.09 -14.94
CA PHE A 30 -5.23 -2.94 -13.99
C PHE A 30 -5.84 -1.54 -14.06
N GLN A 31 -5.02 -0.48 -14.02
CA GLN A 31 -5.49 0.91 -14.09
C GLN A 31 -6.18 1.23 -15.43
N GLU A 32 -5.64 0.75 -16.54
CA GLU A 32 -6.27 0.88 -17.87
C GLU A 32 -7.65 0.24 -17.86
N LYS A 33 -7.80 -0.98 -17.30
CA LYS A 33 -9.08 -1.68 -17.22
C LYS A 33 -10.09 -0.97 -16.30
N VAL A 34 -9.64 -0.40 -15.17
CA VAL A 34 -10.51 0.40 -14.31
C VAL A 34 -10.99 1.65 -15.05
N GLN A 35 -10.10 2.33 -15.76
CA GLN A 35 -10.43 3.52 -16.53
C GLN A 35 -11.39 3.21 -17.68
N ASP A 36 -11.13 2.14 -18.45
CA ASP A 36 -11.97 1.69 -19.57
C ASP A 36 -13.39 1.30 -19.12
N SER A 37 -13.54 0.83 -17.88
CA SER A 37 -14.85 0.48 -17.32
C SER A 37 -15.78 1.67 -17.14
N GLY A 38 -15.23 2.88 -16.99
CA GLY A 38 -15.97 4.11 -16.73
C GLY A 38 -16.69 4.19 -15.38
N VAL A 39 -16.55 3.17 -14.51
CA VAL A 39 -17.24 3.07 -13.21
C VAL A 39 -16.29 3.00 -12.01
N GLY A 40 -15.01 3.30 -12.23
CA GLY A 40 -13.99 3.28 -11.17
C GLY A 40 -14.40 4.14 -9.97
N VAL A 41 -14.06 3.64 -8.77
CA VAL A 41 -14.29 4.32 -7.49
C VAL A 41 -12.95 4.58 -6.79
N PRO A 42 -12.84 5.61 -5.93
CA PRO A 42 -11.60 5.92 -5.26
C PRO A 42 -11.21 4.86 -4.22
N LEU A 43 -9.92 4.53 -4.19
CA LEU A 43 -9.23 3.87 -3.09
C LEU A 43 -8.21 4.85 -2.54
N VAL A 44 -8.32 5.17 -1.26
CA VAL A 44 -7.41 6.07 -0.56
C VAL A 44 -6.68 5.28 0.52
N LEU A 45 -5.36 5.35 0.53
CA LEU A 45 -4.51 4.75 1.55
C LEU A 45 -3.85 5.87 2.35
N GLY A 46 -4.05 5.85 3.67
CA GLY A 46 -3.38 6.74 4.61
C GLY A 46 -2.36 5.95 5.42
N LEU A 47 -1.10 6.37 5.45
CA LEU A 47 -0.01 5.73 6.17
C LEU A 47 0.46 6.65 7.29
N GLU A 48 0.12 6.30 8.54
CA GLU A 48 0.50 7.08 9.72
C GLU A 48 1.81 6.55 10.31
N ARG A 49 2.76 7.44 10.43
CA ARG A 49 4.06 7.24 11.08
C ARG A 49 4.09 7.84 12.49
N ALA A 50 5.25 7.82 13.15
CA ALA A 50 5.46 8.52 14.40
C ALA A 50 5.16 10.02 14.25
N ASP A 51 4.80 10.67 15.37
CA ASP A 51 4.53 12.11 15.46
C ASP A 51 3.35 12.64 14.62
N GLY A 52 2.43 11.76 14.23
CA GLY A 52 1.24 12.14 13.46
C GLY A 52 1.53 12.48 12.01
N CYS A 53 2.71 12.12 11.48
CA CYS A 53 2.99 12.22 10.05
C CYS A 53 2.12 11.23 9.28
N VAL A 54 1.40 11.71 8.29
CA VAL A 54 0.52 10.90 7.43
C VAL A 54 0.90 11.13 5.97
N SER A 55 1.26 10.04 5.28
CA SER A 55 1.32 10.03 3.81
C SER A 55 -0.01 9.56 3.25
N ARG A 56 -0.50 10.23 2.23
CA ARG A 56 -1.76 9.88 1.56
C ARG A 56 -1.52 9.49 0.12
N PHE A 57 -2.13 8.41 -0.32
CA PHE A 57 -2.08 7.93 -1.69
C PHE A 57 -3.49 7.61 -2.19
N GLU A 58 -3.82 8.10 -3.38
CA GLU A 58 -5.14 7.92 -4.00
C GLU A 58 -5.01 7.21 -5.34
N THR A 59 -5.91 6.30 -5.62
CA THR A 59 -6.00 5.57 -6.87
C THR A 59 -7.44 5.16 -7.14
N MET A 60 -7.72 4.64 -8.34
CA MET A 60 -9.04 4.14 -8.71
C MET A 60 -9.04 2.62 -8.73
N VAL A 61 -10.16 2.03 -8.31
CA VAL A 61 -10.38 0.59 -8.30
C VAL A 61 -11.80 0.27 -8.79
N PHE A 62 -12.08 -1.00 -9.07
CA PHE A 62 -13.45 -1.40 -9.40
C PHE A 62 -14.38 -1.30 -8.18
N PRO A 63 -15.66 -0.91 -8.34
CA PRO A 63 -16.65 -0.97 -7.27
C PRO A 63 -16.92 -2.42 -6.83
N ASP A 64 -17.53 -2.59 -5.63
CA ASP A 64 -17.76 -3.91 -5.00
C ASP A 64 -18.58 -4.88 -5.87
N ASP A 65 -19.51 -4.37 -6.66
CA ASP A 65 -20.42 -5.12 -7.51
C ASP A 65 -19.88 -5.38 -8.94
N HIS A 66 -18.70 -4.88 -9.27
CA HIS A 66 -18.10 -5.07 -10.58
C HIS A 66 -17.60 -6.50 -10.77
N PRO A 67 -17.78 -7.14 -11.94
CA PRO A 67 -17.30 -8.52 -12.21
C PRO A 67 -15.80 -8.73 -11.94
N GLN A 68 -14.99 -7.69 -12.09
CA GLN A 68 -13.54 -7.73 -11.87
C GLN A 68 -13.12 -7.20 -10.48
N ALA A 69 -14.06 -6.98 -9.55
CA ALA A 69 -13.75 -6.47 -8.21
C ALA A 69 -12.73 -7.33 -7.45
N ALA A 70 -12.70 -8.64 -7.69
CA ALA A 70 -11.73 -9.55 -7.08
C ALA A 70 -10.25 -9.16 -7.38
N ALA A 71 -9.99 -8.52 -8.53
CA ALA A 71 -8.66 -8.06 -8.91
C ALA A 71 -8.15 -6.90 -8.02
N ASN A 72 -9.06 -6.14 -7.41
CA ASN A 72 -8.72 -5.07 -6.47
C ASN A 72 -7.86 -5.57 -5.32
N LEU A 73 -8.11 -6.79 -4.84
CA LEU A 73 -7.45 -7.33 -3.64
C LEU A 73 -5.93 -7.44 -3.85
N SER A 74 -5.52 -8.10 -4.91
CA SER A 74 -4.10 -8.26 -5.22
C SER A 74 -3.43 -6.95 -5.63
N TYR A 75 -4.15 -6.04 -6.29
CA TYR A 75 -3.65 -4.71 -6.61
C TYR A 75 -3.42 -3.88 -5.34
N ALA A 76 -4.44 -3.75 -4.49
CA ALA A 76 -4.37 -2.94 -3.27
C ALA A 76 -3.33 -3.48 -2.27
N GLU A 77 -3.22 -4.81 -2.14
CA GLU A 77 -2.24 -5.45 -1.24
C GLU A 77 -0.80 -5.15 -1.68
N ARG A 78 -0.48 -5.33 -2.96
CA ARG A 78 0.86 -5.02 -3.49
C ARG A 78 1.20 -3.54 -3.40
N LEU A 79 0.21 -2.68 -3.70
CA LEU A 79 0.36 -1.24 -3.59
C LEU A 79 0.66 -0.84 -2.15
N LEU A 80 -0.12 -1.36 -1.19
CA LEU A 80 0.11 -1.09 0.23
C LEU A 80 1.48 -1.58 0.67
N LYS A 81 1.88 -2.81 0.30
CA LYS A 81 3.20 -3.32 0.63
C LYS A 81 4.32 -2.41 0.11
N PHE A 82 4.23 -1.98 -1.14
CA PHE A 82 5.18 -1.05 -1.72
C PHE A 82 5.25 0.27 -0.94
N LEU A 83 4.11 0.85 -0.62
CA LEU A 83 4.03 2.12 0.13
C LEU A 83 4.58 1.97 1.56
N LEU A 84 4.30 0.86 2.24
CA LEU A 84 4.84 0.57 3.58
C LEU A 84 6.37 0.51 3.57
N TRP A 85 6.96 -0.16 2.59
CA TRP A 85 8.43 -0.27 2.49
C TRP A 85 9.09 1.01 1.98
N GLN A 86 8.36 1.87 1.29
CA GLN A 86 8.85 3.16 0.82
C GLN A 86 8.73 4.27 1.86
N ARG A 87 7.62 4.31 2.61
CA ARG A 87 7.24 5.42 3.49
C ARG A 87 7.27 5.06 4.98
N GLY A 88 7.08 3.78 5.30
CA GLY A 88 6.85 3.31 6.65
C GLY A 88 5.43 3.66 7.14
N ALA A 89 4.92 2.87 8.06
CA ALA A 89 3.75 3.17 8.89
C ALA A 89 3.59 2.13 9.99
N TRP A 90 3.00 2.51 11.11
CA TRP A 90 2.48 1.59 12.12
C TRP A 90 0.96 1.49 12.05
N LYS A 91 0.31 2.46 11.38
CA LYS A 91 -1.14 2.48 11.21
C LYS A 91 -1.49 2.85 9.78
N VAL A 92 -2.38 2.06 9.19
CA VAL A 92 -2.84 2.21 7.82
C VAL A 92 -4.34 2.41 7.80
N TYR A 93 -4.78 3.47 7.16
CA TYR A 93 -6.19 3.72 6.84
C TYR A 93 -6.46 3.23 5.42
N VAL A 94 -7.57 2.53 5.23
CA VAL A 94 -8.00 2.01 3.93
C VAL A 94 -9.42 2.51 3.65
N GLY A 95 -9.52 3.54 2.82
CA GLY A 95 -10.79 4.16 2.42
C GLY A 95 -11.17 3.78 1.00
N GLY A 96 -12.33 3.16 0.83
CA GLY A 96 -12.81 2.70 -0.47
C GLY A 96 -13.78 1.54 -0.34
N PRO A 97 -13.83 0.65 -1.36
CA PRO A 97 -14.68 -0.55 -1.31
C PRO A 97 -14.40 -1.39 -0.05
N LYS A 98 -15.46 -1.79 0.65
CA LYS A 98 -15.35 -2.46 1.96
C LYS A 98 -14.59 -3.78 1.89
N HIS A 99 -14.73 -4.53 0.80
CA HIS A 99 -14.05 -5.81 0.66
C HIS A 99 -12.52 -5.65 0.65
N ILE A 100 -11.99 -4.54 0.13
CA ILE A 100 -10.54 -4.25 0.13
C ILE A 100 -10.06 -4.03 1.56
N GLY A 101 -10.72 -3.14 2.33
CA GLY A 101 -10.34 -2.87 3.72
C GLY A 101 -10.34 -4.13 4.58
N ASN A 102 -11.38 -4.95 4.46
CA ASN A 102 -11.50 -6.21 5.19
C ASN A 102 -10.41 -7.22 4.79
N TYR A 103 -10.06 -7.28 3.52
CA TYR A 103 -9.01 -8.16 3.02
C TYR A 103 -7.64 -7.72 3.55
N ILE A 104 -7.29 -6.45 3.41
CA ILE A 104 -6.02 -5.90 3.91
C ILE A 104 -5.90 -6.13 5.43
N GLN A 105 -6.97 -5.90 6.19
CA GLN A 105 -6.96 -6.14 7.64
C GLN A 105 -6.65 -7.61 7.98
N LYS A 106 -7.14 -8.56 7.21
CA LYS A 106 -6.81 -9.99 7.39
C LYS A 106 -5.37 -10.31 6.98
N CYS A 107 -4.89 -9.75 5.87
CA CYS A 107 -3.52 -9.97 5.41
C CYS A 107 -2.50 -9.47 6.43
N TYR A 108 -2.71 -8.27 6.98
CA TYR A 108 -1.83 -7.61 7.95
C TYR A 108 -2.29 -7.85 9.41
N ALA A 109 -2.70 -9.07 9.71
CA ALA A 109 -2.96 -9.55 11.07
C ALA A 109 -1.73 -10.32 11.60
N PRO A 110 -1.59 -10.55 12.93
CA PRO A 110 -0.46 -11.30 13.51
C PRO A 110 -0.20 -12.68 12.90
N GLY A 111 -1.24 -13.35 12.42
CA GLY A 111 -1.16 -14.65 11.73
C GLY A 111 -1.56 -14.59 10.26
N GLY A 112 -1.62 -13.41 9.65
CA GLY A 112 -1.98 -13.22 8.25
C GLY A 112 -0.83 -13.47 7.27
N GLU A 113 -1.11 -13.35 5.98
CA GLU A 113 -0.10 -13.51 4.91
C GLU A 113 1.06 -12.52 5.04
N ARG A 114 0.83 -11.38 5.67
CA ARG A 114 1.78 -10.30 5.92
C ARG A 114 2.16 -10.17 7.39
N ALA A 115 2.16 -11.27 8.12
CA ALA A 115 2.57 -11.30 9.52
C ALA A 115 3.96 -10.72 9.75
N PHE A 116 4.91 -10.98 8.83
CA PHE A 116 6.23 -10.37 8.89
C PHE A 116 6.15 -8.83 8.84
N ASP A 117 5.43 -8.28 7.86
CA ASP A 117 5.28 -6.82 7.72
C ASP A 117 4.53 -6.23 8.94
N PHE A 118 3.55 -6.97 9.50
CA PHE A 118 2.83 -6.58 10.72
C PHE A 118 3.79 -6.41 11.91
N HIS A 119 4.61 -7.42 12.19
CA HIS A 119 5.55 -7.39 13.32
C HIS A 119 6.69 -6.40 13.07
N PHE A 120 7.29 -6.46 11.89
CA PHE A 120 8.45 -5.63 11.56
C PHE A 120 8.10 -4.14 11.59
N MET A 121 7.05 -3.72 10.89
CA MET A 121 6.64 -2.30 10.89
C MET A 121 6.08 -1.86 12.24
N GLY A 122 5.30 -2.71 12.91
CA GLY A 122 4.72 -2.37 14.21
C GLY A 122 5.75 -2.37 15.33
N GLU A 123 6.27 -3.52 15.63
CA GLU A 123 7.06 -3.76 16.85
C GLU A 123 8.50 -3.29 16.70
N GLU A 124 9.18 -3.65 15.59
CA GLU A 124 10.61 -3.38 15.43
C GLU A 124 10.90 -1.92 15.02
N ILE A 125 10.10 -1.35 14.10
CA ILE A 125 10.36 0.00 13.58
C ILE A 125 9.71 1.08 14.45
N TYR A 126 8.44 0.91 14.80
CA TYR A 126 7.67 1.97 15.48
C TYR A 126 7.37 1.70 16.95
N GLU A 127 7.74 0.54 17.49
CA GLU A 127 7.46 0.11 18.87
C GLU A 127 5.97 0.23 19.23
N LYS A 128 5.10 -0.11 18.25
CA LYS A 128 3.64 -0.03 18.34
C LYS A 128 3.00 -1.26 17.72
N THR A 129 1.74 -1.51 18.07
CA THR A 129 0.96 -2.54 17.37
C THR A 129 0.55 -2.04 15.99
N PHE A 130 0.94 -2.73 14.94
CA PHE A 130 0.51 -2.41 13.59
C PHE A 130 -1.00 -2.51 13.46
N THR A 131 -1.64 -1.52 12.88
CA THR A 131 -3.09 -1.44 12.82
C THR A 131 -3.58 -1.08 11.43
N VAL A 132 -4.57 -1.81 10.92
CA VAL A 132 -5.30 -1.47 9.69
C VAL A 132 -6.71 -1.01 10.05
N VAL A 133 -7.09 0.18 9.57
CA VAL A 133 -8.38 0.83 9.84
C VAL A 133 -9.16 0.99 8.53
N PRO A 134 -10.08 0.07 8.20
CA PRO A 134 -11.06 0.31 7.14
C PRO A 134 -11.99 1.48 7.54
N CYS A 135 -12.16 2.45 6.65
CA CYS A 135 -12.97 3.65 6.91
C CYS A 135 -13.51 4.24 5.60
N ALA A 136 -14.29 5.31 5.68
CA ALA A 136 -14.64 6.06 4.48
C ALA A 136 -13.45 6.93 4.00
N PRO A 137 -13.28 7.18 2.68
CA PRO A 137 -12.19 8.01 2.15
C PRO A 137 -12.09 9.40 2.81
N ALA A 138 -13.22 9.98 3.20
CA ALA A 138 -13.28 11.29 3.87
C ALA A 138 -12.83 11.27 5.33
N GLU A 139 -12.78 10.09 5.97
CA GLU A 139 -12.34 9.92 7.37
C GLU A 139 -10.82 9.75 7.49
N ILE A 140 -10.12 9.55 6.36
CA ILE A 140 -8.67 9.43 6.36
C ILE A 140 -8.06 10.79 6.69
N PRO A 141 -7.12 10.86 7.64
CA PRO A 141 -6.43 12.09 7.97
C PRO A 141 -5.82 12.77 6.74
N LEU A 142 -5.79 14.09 6.75
CA LEU A 142 -5.13 14.85 5.70
C LEU A 142 -3.64 14.55 5.69
N GLU A 143 -3.05 14.66 4.50
CA GLU A 143 -1.61 14.50 4.33
C GLU A 143 -0.87 15.51 5.20
N GLN A 144 0.08 15.00 5.99
CA GLN A 144 0.95 15.79 6.83
C GLN A 144 2.35 15.17 6.83
N GLU A 145 3.16 15.56 5.87
CA GLU A 145 4.53 15.03 5.71
C GLU A 145 5.60 15.93 6.35
N ARG A 146 5.24 16.80 7.26
CA ARG A 146 6.23 17.61 8.00
C ARG A 146 6.96 16.74 9.00
N GLU A 147 8.09 16.23 8.60
CA GLU A 147 9.05 15.64 9.51
C GLU A 147 9.63 16.75 10.40
N ARG A 148 9.53 16.56 11.70
CA ARG A 148 10.33 17.34 12.62
C ARG A 148 11.76 16.79 12.53
N SER A 149 12.70 17.64 12.10
CA SER A 149 14.10 17.26 12.16
C SER A 149 14.45 16.83 13.60
N LEU A 150 14.95 15.60 13.74
CA LEU A 150 15.58 15.14 14.97
C LEU A 150 16.84 15.99 15.19
N GLY A 151 16.80 16.91 16.10
CA GLY A 151 17.86 17.88 16.31
C GLY A 151 17.34 19.28 15.99
N ARG A 152 16.98 20.01 17.03
CA ARG A 152 16.33 21.32 16.97
C ARG A 152 17.23 22.47 16.51
N HIS A 153 18.46 22.20 16.10
CA HIS A 153 19.41 23.22 15.64
C HIS A 153 19.80 22.95 14.20
N LEU A 154 19.78 24.00 13.41
CA LEU A 154 20.15 23.95 11.98
C LEU A 154 21.63 24.30 11.77
N ASP A 155 22.34 24.71 12.83
CA ASP A 155 23.72 25.15 12.77
C ASP A 155 24.70 23.99 13.04
N GLY A 156 25.75 23.90 12.25
CA GLY A 156 26.84 22.94 12.39
C GLY A 156 26.83 21.79 11.39
N TYR A 157 27.83 20.92 11.51
CA TYR A 157 27.97 19.74 10.67
C TYR A 157 27.08 18.60 11.17
N ARG A 158 26.46 17.86 10.25
CA ARG A 158 25.68 16.67 10.53
C ARG A 158 26.33 15.48 9.87
N ILE A 159 26.48 14.41 10.64
CA ILE A 159 27.00 13.13 10.14
C ILE A 159 25.84 12.15 10.19
N GLY A 160 25.43 11.64 9.04
CA GLY A 160 24.52 10.51 8.94
C GLY A 160 25.34 9.22 8.93
N PHE A 161 24.93 8.25 9.74
CA PHE A 161 25.45 6.89 9.66
C PHE A 161 24.35 6.00 9.08
N ASP A 162 24.69 5.25 8.05
CA ASP A 162 23.88 4.17 7.54
C ASP A 162 24.54 2.87 8.03
N LEU A 163 23.80 2.07 8.81
CA LEU A 163 24.26 0.83 9.42
C LEU A 163 23.73 -0.37 8.64
#